data_4aeb7eadbf80db288119e3295e7536ff
#
_entry.id   4aeb7eadbf80db288119e3295e7536ff
#
_cell.length_a   1.000
_cell.length_b   1.000
_cell.length_c   1.000
_cell.angle_alpha   90.00
_cell.angle_beta   90.00
_cell.angle_gamma   90.00
#
_symmetry.space_group_name_H-M   'P 1'
#
loop_
_entity.id
_entity.type
_entity.pdbx_description
1 polymer ?
#
loop_
_entity_poly.entity_id
_entity_poly.type
_entity_poly.pdbx_seq_one_letter_code
_entity_poly.pdbx_strand_id
1 'polypeptide(L)'
;MEDLLGEGRIDEENSTWGDSFIVNLGTPELENAVEDVHPRSLDNWHVDGDFFVHYLDSPEQALLVIPLFSDIRPRGGGTYVCPEGIDRVARYLAAHPEGVLPFPGKLVPSTTSCAHPPDEPASWTHSSAARAATTFAEMTGEVGDVVLLHPLMLHSAAKNYLREARVITNPPVSLRTPFDFDRADPNDFSLIERKTLRALGVARLPFKPTTERRRLTPKTRAAKDAMLEEERRRLAEHERAQMSALAAAAA
;
A
#
# COMPACT_ATOMS: atom_id res chain seq x y z
N MET A 1 -12.36 8.28 -11.13
CA MET A 1 -11.12 7.46 -11.29
C MET A 1 -10.73 7.29 -12.76
N GLU A 2 -11.66 7.12 -13.68
CA GLU A 2 -11.34 7.00 -15.11
C GLU A 2 -10.59 8.21 -15.68
N ASP A 3 -10.87 9.43 -15.22
CA ASP A 3 -10.09 10.62 -15.60
C ASP A 3 -8.59 10.49 -15.25
N LEU A 4 -8.26 9.72 -14.23
CA LEU A 4 -6.87 9.49 -13.80
C LEU A 4 -6.21 8.31 -14.51
N LEU A 5 -6.99 7.26 -14.80
CA LEU A 5 -6.50 5.98 -15.29
C LEU A 5 -6.74 5.75 -16.79
N GLY A 6 -7.68 6.49 -17.38
CA GLY A 6 -8.20 6.30 -18.73
C GLY A 6 -9.51 5.51 -18.73
N GLU A 7 -10.42 5.91 -19.62
CA GLU A 7 -11.75 5.32 -19.77
C GLU A 7 -11.68 3.83 -20.11
N GLY A 8 -12.50 3.02 -19.43
CA GLY A 8 -12.63 1.58 -19.64
C GLY A 8 -11.42 0.73 -19.23
N ARG A 9 -10.41 1.31 -18.58
CA ARG A 9 -9.19 0.57 -18.18
C ARG A 9 -9.30 -0.09 -16.79
N ILE A 10 -10.25 0.33 -15.97
CA ILE A 10 -10.41 -0.20 -14.60
C ILE A 10 -10.90 -1.65 -14.67
N ASP A 11 -10.27 -2.50 -13.90
CA ASP A 11 -10.71 -3.86 -13.65
C ASP A 11 -11.71 -3.85 -12.49
N GLU A 12 -13.00 -3.76 -12.81
CA GLU A 12 -14.08 -3.67 -11.81
C GLU A 12 -14.19 -4.94 -10.96
N GLU A 13 -13.87 -6.11 -11.50
CA GLU A 13 -13.95 -7.39 -10.79
C GLU A 13 -12.91 -7.48 -9.67
N ASN A 14 -11.72 -6.91 -9.89
CA ASN A 14 -10.61 -6.90 -8.93
C ASN A 14 -10.47 -5.57 -8.16
N SER A 15 -11.36 -4.61 -8.40
CA SER A 15 -11.40 -3.31 -7.69
C SER A 15 -12.51 -3.32 -6.63
N THR A 16 -12.52 -4.34 -5.79
CA THR A 16 -13.54 -4.53 -4.77
C THR A 16 -13.09 -3.99 -3.41
N TRP A 17 -14.04 -3.53 -2.64
CA TRP A 17 -13.82 -3.08 -1.28
C TRP A 17 -13.84 -4.25 -0.31
N GLY A 18 -12.69 -4.85 -0.07
CA GLY A 18 -12.53 -5.98 0.86
C GLY A 18 -11.61 -5.69 2.04
N ASP A 19 -11.25 -4.43 2.24
CA ASP A 19 -10.26 -4.04 3.21
C ASP A 19 -10.80 -3.85 4.63
N SER A 20 -9.89 -3.94 5.61
CA SER A 20 -10.17 -3.68 7.01
C SER A 20 -10.02 -2.19 7.32
N PHE A 21 -10.72 -1.71 8.34
CA PHE A 21 -10.48 -0.37 8.86
C PHE A 21 -9.08 -0.23 9.45
N ILE A 22 -8.43 0.87 9.10
CA ILE A 22 -7.14 1.30 9.66
C ILE A 22 -7.43 2.40 10.67
N VAL A 23 -7.28 2.07 11.95
CA VAL A 23 -7.63 2.95 13.06
C VAL A 23 -6.36 3.49 13.73
N ASN A 24 -6.30 4.80 13.96
CA ASN A 24 -5.24 5.45 14.70
C ASN A 24 -5.85 6.23 15.87
N LEU A 25 -5.65 5.73 17.09
CA LEU A 25 -6.16 6.34 18.33
C LEU A 25 -5.11 7.22 19.04
N GLY A 26 -3.88 7.23 18.54
CA GLY A 26 -2.75 7.80 19.25
C GLY A 26 -2.43 7.06 20.54
N THR A 27 -1.48 7.60 21.28
CA THR A 27 -1.11 7.07 22.61
C THR A 27 -1.13 8.18 23.64
N PRO A 28 -1.31 7.88 24.94
CA PRO A 28 -1.34 8.89 25.99
C PRO A 28 -0.11 9.81 26.03
N GLU A 29 1.06 9.26 25.65
CA GLU A 29 2.33 9.99 25.64
C GLU A 29 2.35 11.13 24.60
N LEU A 30 1.55 10.98 23.52
CA LEU A 30 1.47 11.97 22.45
C LEU A 30 0.54 13.14 22.78
N GLU A 31 -0.45 12.94 23.65
CA GLU A 31 -1.48 13.95 23.96
C GLU A 31 -0.90 15.27 24.48
N ASN A 32 0.21 15.19 25.22
CA ASN A 32 0.88 16.34 25.81
C ASN A 32 2.21 16.69 25.12
N ALA A 33 2.47 16.12 23.94
CA ALA A 33 3.69 16.41 23.21
C ALA A 33 3.72 17.88 22.76
N VAL A 34 4.78 18.58 23.14
CA VAL A 34 4.99 20.01 22.81
C VAL A 34 5.46 20.16 21.37
N GLU A 35 6.24 19.21 20.88
CA GLU A 35 6.80 19.24 19.54
C GLU A 35 6.26 18.07 18.70
N ASP A 36 5.97 18.38 17.45
CA ASP A 36 5.53 17.37 16.48
C ASP A 36 6.73 16.61 15.92
N VAL A 37 6.56 15.33 15.72
CA VAL A 37 7.56 14.53 14.98
C VAL A 37 7.58 15.01 13.54
N HIS A 38 8.75 15.50 13.11
CA HIS A 38 8.92 15.93 11.71
C HIS A 38 8.68 14.75 10.76
N PRO A 39 7.96 14.91 9.64
CA PRO A 39 7.63 13.81 8.71
C PRO A 39 8.84 12.96 8.28
N ARG A 40 10.02 13.57 8.07
CA ARG A 40 11.26 12.84 7.76
C ARG A 40 11.67 11.81 8.80
N SER A 41 11.24 11.98 10.03
CA SER A 41 11.59 11.12 11.18
C SER A 41 10.55 10.06 11.46
N LEU A 42 9.48 9.97 10.67
CA LEU A 42 8.53 8.88 10.75
C LEU A 42 9.16 7.58 10.25
N ASP A 43 8.85 6.47 10.92
CA ASP A 43 9.50 5.18 10.67
C ASP A 43 8.75 4.31 9.66
N ASN A 44 7.49 4.62 9.39
CA ASN A 44 6.59 3.76 8.60
C ASN A 44 6.37 4.29 7.17
N TRP A 45 7.39 4.85 6.54
CA TRP A 45 7.32 5.22 5.13
C TRP A 45 7.27 3.97 4.24
N HIS A 46 6.29 3.88 3.34
CA HIS A 46 6.09 2.76 2.43
C HIS A 46 5.31 3.18 1.18
N VAL A 47 5.27 2.29 0.20
CA VAL A 47 4.23 2.18 -0.82
C VAL A 47 3.41 0.96 -0.50
N ASP A 48 2.12 0.99 -0.79
CA ASP A 48 1.24 -0.17 -0.60
C ASP A 48 1.48 -1.25 -1.66
N GLY A 49 0.90 -2.43 -1.46
CA GLY A 49 0.97 -3.52 -2.43
C GLY A 49 1.79 -4.71 -1.97
N ASP A 50 1.59 -5.19 -0.74
CA ASP A 50 2.27 -6.38 -0.19
C ASP A 50 1.75 -7.71 -0.77
N PHE A 51 0.78 -7.65 -1.71
CA PHE A 51 0.12 -8.80 -2.30
C PHE A 51 0.54 -9.11 -3.75
N PHE A 52 1.55 -8.40 -4.30
CA PHE A 52 2.10 -8.67 -5.64
C PHE A 52 3.58 -8.29 -5.75
N VAL A 53 4.25 -8.82 -6.78
CA VAL A 53 5.60 -8.38 -7.17
C VAL A 53 5.48 -7.08 -7.94
N HIS A 54 6.15 -6.02 -7.48
CA HIS A 54 6.05 -4.70 -8.06
C HIS A 54 6.86 -4.58 -9.35
N TYR A 55 6.24 -4.04 -10.37
CA TYR A 55 6.86 -3.54 -11.59
C TYR A 55 6.46 -2.09 -11.80
N LEU A 56 7.18 -1.36 -12.63
CA LEU A 56 6.85 0.02 -12.94
C LEU A 56 5.42 0.17 -13.50
N ASP A 57 4.97 -0.82 -14.26
CA ASP A 57 3.69 -0.88 -14.96
C ASP A 57 2.66 -1.79 -14.28
N SER A 58 2.83 -2.12 -13.01
CA SER A 58 1.93 -3.00 -12.27
C SER A 58 0.46 -2.58 -12.36
N PRO A 59 -0.44 -3.49 -12.83
CA PRO A 59 -1.86 -3.22 -12.92
C PRO A 59 -2.62 -3.48 -11.61
N GLU A 60 -2.02 -4.20 -10.66
CA GLU A 60 -2.66 -4.70 -9.45
C GLU A 60 -3.11 -3.58 -8.50
N GLN A 61 -2.42 -2.44 -8.56
CA GLN A 61 -2.72 -1.24 -7.78
C GLN A 61 -2.38 -0.01 -8.61
N ALA A 62 -3.34 0.46 -9.39
CA ALA A 62 -3.19 1.64 -10.24
C ALA A 62 -3.54 2.96 -9.53
N LEU A 63 -4.36 2.88 -8.49
CA LEU A 63 -4.63 3.93 -7.51
C LEU A 63 -4.78 3.31 -6.14
N LEU A 64 -4.49 4.10 -5.12
CA LEU A 64 -4.90 3.84 -3.74
C LEU A 64 -6.04 4.79 -3.42
N VAL A 65 -7.17 4.24 -2.98
CA VAL A 65 -8.37 5.02 -2.63
C VAL A 65 -8.46 5.06 -1.11
N ILE A 66 -8.48 6.25 -0.54
CA ILE A 66 -8.53 6.43 0.92
C ILE A 66 -9.78 7.21 1.30
N PRO A 67 -10.91 6.54 1.54
CA PRO A 67 -12.09 7.19 2.09
C PRO A 67 -11.90 7.46 3.59
N LEU A 68 -12.38 8.61 4.02
CA LEU A 68 -12.32 9.06 5.40
C LEU A 68 -13.63 8.71 6.10
N PHE A 69 -13.55 7.86 7.13
CA PHE A 69 -14.69 7.44 7.96
C PHE A 69 -14.79 8.23 9.27
N SER A 70 -13.89 9.16 9.47
CA SER A 70 -13.89 10.14 10.54
C SER A 70 -13.32 11.45 10.03
N ASP A 71 -13.60 12.54 10.70
CA ASP A 71 -12.88 13.78 10.46
C ASP A 71 -11.41 13.60 10.81
N ILE A 72 -10.53 14.18 10.01
CA ILE A 72 -9.08 14.15 10.22
C ILE A 72 -8.58 15.59 10.24
N ARG A 73 -8.35 16.09 11.43
CA ARG A 73 -7.76 17.42 11.65
C ARG A 73 -6.23 17.35 11.59
N PRO A 74 -5.54 18.49 11.33
CA PRO A 74 -4.10 18.55 11.50
C PRO A 74 -3.68 18.03 12.88
N ARG A 75 -2.62 17.23 12.94
CA ARG A 75 -2.15 16.53 14.15
C ARG A 75 -3.08 15.42 14.67
N GLY A 76 -4.18 15.13 13.96
CA GLY A 76 -5.16 14.08 14.30
C GLY A 76 -4.77 12.68 13.79
N GLY A 77 -3.52 12.45 13.44
CA GLY A 77 -3.05 11.12 13.02
C GLY A 77 -3.42 10.77 11.59
N GLY A 78 -3.51 11.73 10.70
CA GLY A 78 -3.73 11.55 9.27
C GLY A 78 -2.63 10.70 8.61
N THR A 79 -2.51 10.84 7.32
CA THR A 79 -1.45 10.19 6.55
C THR A 79 -0.56 11.26 5.94
N TYR A 80 0.73 11.22 6.22
CA TYR A 80 1.69 12.02 5.48
C TYR A 80 1.98 11.40 4.12
N VAL A 81 1.96 12.24 3.08
CA VAL A 81 2.39 11.89 1.72
C VAL A 81 3.66 12.64 1.36
N CYS A 82 4.51 11.98 0.57
CA CYS A 82 5.76 12.52 0.07
C CYS A 82 5.76 12.48 -1.47
N PRO A 83 5.32 13.57 -2.15
CA PRO A 83 5.22 13.57 -3.62
C PRO A 83 6.53 13.31 -4.35
N GLU A 84 7.67 13.74 -3.80
CA GLU A 84 9.01 13.44 -4.33
C GLU A 84 9.35 11.95 -4.29
N GLY A 85 8.64 11.19 -3.44
CA GLY A 85 8.79 9.74 -3.34
C GLY A 85 8.41 9.02 -4.64
N ILE A 86 7.44 9.55 -5.40
CA ILE A 86 7.03 8.99 -6.69
C ILE A 86 8.24 8.90 -7.64
N ASP A 87 9.03 9.96 -7.71
CA ASP A 87 10.18 10.03 -8.62
C ASP A 87 11.25 9.00 -8.25
N ARG A 88 11.46 8.77 -6.96
CA ARG A 88 12.44 7.81 -6.45
C ARG A 88 11.99 6.37 -6.67
N VAL A 89 10.73 6.07 -6.34
CA VAL A 89 10.14 4.73 -6.54
C VAL A 89 10.06 4.40 -8.03
N ALA A 90 9.62 5.34 -8.88
CA ALA A 90 9.55 5.12 -10.32
C ALA A 90 10.92 4.79 -10.91
N ARG A 91 11.98 5.53 -10.55
CA ARG A 91 13.34 5.27 -11.01
C ARG A 91 13.85 3.92 -10.55
N TYR A 92 13.58 3.56 -9.30
CA TYR A 92 13.96 2.26 -8.76
C TYR A 92 13.28 1.11 -9.53
N LEU A 93 11.96 1.18 -9.74
CA LEU A 93 11.22 0.17 -10.48
C LEU A 93 11.62 0.11 -11.96
N ALA A 94 11.92 1.25 -12.59
CA ALA A 94 12.40 1.29 -13.97
C ALA A 94 13.77 0.61 -14.13
N ALA A 95 14.62 0.65 -13.11
CA ALA A 95 15.93 -0.01 -13.09
C ALA A 95 15.86 -1.52 -12.80
N HIS A 96 14.70 -2.02 -12.31
CA HIS A 96 14.49 -3.40 -11.92
C HIS A 96 13.34 -4.07 -12.70
N PRO A 97 13.49 -4.30 -14.02
CA PRO A 97 12.46 -4.94 -14.83
C PRO A 97 12.21 -6.41 -14.47
N GLU A 98 13.08 -7.04 -13.68
CA GLU A 98 12.89 -8.35 -13.07
C GLU A 98 11.84 -8.36 -11.95
N GLY A 99 11.32 -7.18 -11.60
CA GLY A 99 10.35 -7.00 -10.52
C GLY A 99 10.98 -6.89 -9.14
N VAL A 100 10.23 -6.37 -8.20
CA VAL A 100 10.68 -6.04 -6.85
C VAL A 100 9.71 -6.61 -5.84
N LEU A 101 10.24 -7.29 -4.81
CA LEU A 101 9.46 -7.83 -3.72
C LEU A 101 9.19 -6.74 -2.66
N PRO A 102 7.96 -6.60 -2.20
CA PRO A 102 7.65 -5.72 -1.08
C PRO A 102 8.12 -6.33 0.23
N PHE A 103 8.99 -5.62 0.94
CA PHE A 103 9.38 -5.91 2.30
C PHE A 103 9.02 -4.72 3.19
N PRO A 104 8.83 -4.94 4.50
CA PRO A 104 8.61 -3.82 5.41
C PRO A 104 9.70 -2.75 5.26
N GLY A 105 9.29 -1.54 4.89
CA GLY A 105 10.17 -0.39 4.73
C GLY A 105 11.09 -0.36 3.52
N LYS A 106 11.04 -1.35 2.60
CA LYS A 106 11.87 -1.38 1.38
C LYS A 106 11.31 -2.25 0.26
N LEU A 107 11.80 -2.04 -0.95
CA LEU A 107 11.62 -2.93 -2.09
C LEU A 107 12.95 -3.65 -2.38
N VAL A 108 12.89 -4.93 -2.76
CA VAL A 108 14.07 -5.75 -2.99
C VAL A 108 13.92 -6.47 -4.34
N PRO A 109 14.95 -6.47 -5.24
CA PRO A 109 14.86 -7.16 -6.51
C PRO A 109 14.41 -8.62 -6.37
N SER A 110 13.52 -9.08 -7.23
CA SER A 110 12.89 -10.40 -7.12
C SER A 110 13.85 -11.56 -7.38
N THR A 111 14.97 -11.30 -8.03
CA THR A 111 16.06 -12.25 -8.28
C THR A 111 16.99 -12.44 -7.08
N THR A 112 16.87 -11.58 -6.07
CA THR A 112 17.66 -11.70 -4.86
C THR A 112 17.16 -12.89 -4.03
N SER A 113 18.08 -13.79 -3.63
CA SER A 113 17.74 -14.90 -2.74
C SER A 113 17.22 -14.38 -1.41
N CYS A 114 16.05 -14.88 -0.98
CA CYS A 114 15.35 -14.41 0.23
C CYS A 114 16.14 -14.60 1.55
N ALA A 115 17.29 -15.26 1.53
CA ALA A 115 18.06 -15.56 2.73
C ALA A 115 18.75 -14.34 3.33
N HIS A 116 19.28 -13.44 2.51
CA HIS A 116 19.76 -12.09 2.87
C HIS A 116 19.90 -11.32 1.57
N PRO A 117 19.40 -10.10 1.42
CA PRO A 117 19.82 -9.28 0.30
C PRO A 117 21.32 -9.13 0.42
N PRO A 118 22.12 -9.46 -0.63
CA PRO A 118 23.51 -9.09 -0.63
C PRO A 118 23.61 -7.60 -0.37
N ASP A 119 24.75 -7.13 0.09
CA ASP A 119 25.10 -5.73 0.33
C ASP A 119 24.91 -4.84 -0.90
N GLU A 120 23.69 -4.82 -1.46
CA GLU A 120 23.26 -3.62 -2.17
C GLU A 120 23.45 -2.48 -1.19
N PRO A 121 24.08 -1.40 -1.62
CA PRO A 121 24.36 -0.32 -0.69
C PRO A 121 23.07 -0.09 0.10
N ALA A 122 23.13 -0.19 1.41
CA ALA A 122 22.03 -0.13 2.38
C ALA A 122 21.23 1.19 2.28
N SER A 123 21.20 1.80 1.11
CA SER A 123 20.87 3.18 0.81
C SER A 123 19.47 3.36 0.28
N TRP A 124 18.84 2.31 -0.31
CA TRP A 124 17.48 2.49 -0.79
C TRP A 124 16.45 1.81 0.11
N THR A 125 15.88 2.59 0.97
CA THR A 125 14.68 2.22 1.74
C THR A 125 13.65 3.33 1.56
N HIS A 126 12.38 3.01 1.79
CA HIS A 126 11.33 4.03 1.79
C HIS A 126 11.66 5.19 2.74
N SER A 127 12.16 4.87 3.93
CA SER A 127 12.57 5.89 4.90
C SER A 127 13.78 6.70 4.43
N SER A 128 14.76 6.12 3.74
CA SER A 128 15.88 6.89 3.18
C SER A 128 15.43 7.81 2.05
N ALA A 129 14.48 7.36 1.23
CA ALA A 129 13.87 8.20 0.20
C ALA A 129 13.09 9.37 0.81
N ALA A 130 12.31 9.13 1.86
CA ALA A 130 11.59 10.18 2.57
C ALA A 130 12.53 11.17 3.28
N ARG A 131 13.60 10.69 3.94
CA ARG A 131 14.60 11.57 4.59
C ARG A 131 15.29 12.52 3.61
N ALA A 132 15.45 12.12 2.36
CA ALA A 132 16.05 12.95 1.33
C ALA A 132 15.04 13.91 0.64
N ALA A 133 13.76 13.81 0.97
CA ALA A 133 12.70 14.67 0.41
C ALA A 133 12.59 15.98 1.20
N THR A 134 11.98 16.97 0.58
CA THR A 134 11.74 18.30 1.17
C THR A 134 10.26 18.64 1.31
N THR A 135 9.41 17.97 0.55
CA THR A 135 7.98 18.26 0.47
C THR A 135 7.16 17.13 1.08
N PHE A 136 6.34 17.50 2.06
CA PHE A 136 5.40 16.60 2.72
C PHE A 136 4.06 17.30 2.89
N ALA A 137 2.97 16.53 2.83
CA ALA A 137 1.65 17.03 3.15
C ALA A 137 0.94 16.02 4.06
N GLU A 138 0.28 16.48 5.11
CA GLU A 138 -0.62 15.68 5.92
C GLU A 138 -1.99 15.65 5.26
N MET A 139 -2.54 14.47 5.05
CA MET A 139 -3.90 14.29 4.57
C MET A 139 -4.87 14.58 5.71
N THR A 140 -5.65 15.63 5.53
CA THR A 140 -6.74 16.06 6.42
C THR A 140 -8.02 16.17 5.61
N GLY A 141 -9.17 16.10 6.26
CA GLY A 141 -10.48 16.23 5.61
C GLY A 141 -11.62 15.88 6.55
N GLU A 142 -12.82 15.91 6.03
CA GLU A 142 -14.05 15.58 6.75
C GLU A 142 -14.50 14.15 6.42
N VAL A 143 -15.33 13.57 7.28
CA VAL A 143 -15.95 12.26 7.02
C VAL A 143 -16.71 12.30 5.70
N GLY A 144 -16.46 11.30 4.84
CA GLY A 144 -17.01 11.21 3.49
C GLY A 144 -16.09 11.72 2.39
N ASP A 145 -15.02 12.44 2.71
CA ASP A 145 -14.00 12.78 1.73
C ASP A 145 -13.27 11.51 1.26
N VAL A 146 -12.79 11.55 0.02
CA VAL A 146 -12.02 10.46 -0.58
C VAL A 146 -10.72 11.01 -1.16
N VAL A 147 -9.59 10.52 -0.68
CA VAL A 147 -8.28 10.86 -1.22
C VAL A 147 -7.82 9.78 -2.18
N LEU A 148 -7.37 10.20 -3.38
CA LEU A 148 -6.81 9.30 -4.39
C LEU A 148 -5.30 9.52 -4.45
N LEU A 149 -4.53 8.45 -4.22
CA LEU A 149 -3.08 8.49 -4.29
C LEU A 149 -2.56 7.78 -5.53
N HIS A 150 -1.50 8.35 -6.10
CA HIS A 150 -0.67 7.69 -7.12
C HIS A 150 -0.10 6.37 -6.55
N PRO A 151 -0.05 5.27 -7.32
CA PRO A 151 0.38 3.95 -6.80
C PRO A 151 1.80 3.94 -6.20
N LEU A 152 2.66 4.84 -6.67
CA LEU A 152 4.05 4.96 -6.19
C LEU A 152 4.23 6.07 -5.13
N MET A 153 3.13 6.58 -4.56
CA MET A 153 3.20 7.61 -3.52
C MET A 153 3.79 7.03 -2.24
N LEU A 154 4.95 7.53 -1.82
CA LEU A 154 5.44 7.26 -0.48
C LEU A 154 4.52 7.94 0.54
N HIS A 155 4.08 7.16 1.52
CA HIS A 155 3.22 7.67 2.59
C HIS A 155 3.54 6.99 3.92
N SER A 156 3.09 7.62 5.00
CA SER A 156 3.29 7.15 6.37
C SER A 156 2.16 7.64 7.27
N ALA A 157 1.73 6.84 8.23
CA ALA A 157 0.80 7.29 9.25
C ALA A 157 1.43 8.39 10.11
N ALA A 158 0.72 9.51 10.26
CA ALA A 158 1.10 10.58 11.18
C ALA A 158 0.89 10.14 12.64
N LYS A 159 1.60 10.78 13.56
CA LYS A 159 1.30 10.64 14.98
C LYS A 159 -0.03 11.35 15.30
N ASN A 160 -0.86 10.72 16.11
CA ASN A 160 -2.15 11.28 16.53
C ASN A 160 -2.00 11.92 17.90
N TYR A 161 -1.88 13.24 17.90
CA TYR A 161 -1.71 14.05 19.10
C TYR A 161 -3.04 14.48 19.73
N LEU A 162 -4.12 14.42 18.97
CA LEU A 162 -5.45 14.84 19.41
C LEU A 162 -6.21 13.71 20.13
N ARG A 163 -5.74 12.47 19.99
CA ARG A 163 -6.43 11.28 20.54
C ARG A 163 -7.86 11.11 20.03
N GLU A 164 -8.20 11.73 18.92
CA GLU A 164 -9.44 11.49 18.22
C GLU A 164 -9.30 10.25 17.34
N ALA A 165 -10.35 9.47 17.23
CA ALA A 165 -10.31 8.26 16.41
C ALA A 165 -10.19 8.62 14.93
N ARG A 166 -9.05 8.35 14.30
CA ARG A 166 -8.88 8.44 12.85
C ARG A 166 -9.17 7.08 12.23
N VAL A 167 -10.17 7.02 11.37
CA VAL A 167 -10.62 5.79 10.72
C VAL A 167 -10.61 5.98 9.20
N ILE A 168 -9.84 5.15 8.52
CA ILE A 168 -9.76 5.09 7.06
C ILE A 168 -9.73 3.63 6.59
N THR A 169 -9.81 3.42 5.26
CA THR A 169 -9.35 2.20 4.58
C THR A 169 -8.47 2.61 3.41
N ASN A 170 -7.85 1.65 2.70
CA ASN A 170 -7.00 1.93 1.55
C ASN A 170 -7.15 0.89 0.42
N PRO A 171 -8.39 0.62 -0.05
CA PRO A 171 -8.58 -0.33 -1.14
C PRO A 171 -7.83 0.09 -2.41
N PRO A 172 -7.16 -0.86 -3.10
CA PRO A 172 -6.53 -0.61 -4.37
C PRO A 172 -7.56 -0.57 -5.50
N VAL A 173 -7.25 0.16 -6.57
CA VAL A 173 -7.93 0.05 -7.86
C VAL A 173 -7.00 -0.64 -8.83
N SER A 174 -7.48 -1.73 -9.44
CA SER A 174 -6.71 -2.50 -10.42
C SER A 174 -7.06 -2.10 -11.85
N LEU A 175 -6.13 -2.33 -12.77
CA LEU A 175 -6.35 -2.20 -14.22
C LEU A 175 -6.50 -3.58 -14.87
N ARG A 176 -7.24 -3.63 -15.98
CA ARG A 176 -7.38 -4.83 -16.83
C ARG A 176 -6.07 -5.21 -17.52
N THR A 177 -5.24 -4.22 -17.83
CA THR A 177 -3.93 -4.38 -18.44
C THR A 177 -2.92 -3.47 -17.75
N PRO A 178 -1.62 -3.81 -17.75
CA PRO A 178 -0.57 -2.96 -17.22
C PRO A 178 -0.60 -1.55 -17.80
N PHE A 179 -0.01 -0.60 -17.08
CA PHE A 179 0.26 0.73 -17.63
C PHE A 179 1.13 0.60 -18.89
N ASP A 180 0.87 1.46 -19.86
CA ASP A 180 1.63 1.53 -21.08
C ASP A 180 2.34 2.89 -21.18
N PHE A 181 3.63 2.87 -21.00
CA PHE A 181 4.48 4.07 -21.07
C PHE A 181 5.05 4.34 -22.47
N ASP A 182 4.64 3.56 -23.50
CA ASP A 182 5.16 3.67 -24.86
C ASP A 182 4.07 3.92 -25.92
N ARG A 183 3.02 4.64 -25.57
CA ARG A 183 1.91 4.97 -26.46
C ARG A 183 2.39 5.84 -27.64
N ALA A 184 1.83 5.58 -28.82
CA ALA A 184 2.16 6.32 -30.03
C ALA A 184 1.69 7.78 -29.96
N ASP A 185 0.46 8.02 -29.48
CA ASP A 185 -0.07 9.34 -29.24
C ASP A 185 0.12 9.74 -27.76
N PRO A 186 0.83 10.84 -27.48
CA PRO A 186 0.99 11.34 -26.11
C PRO A 186 -0.32 11.70 -25.40
N ASN A 187 -1.39 11.93 -26.14
CA ASN A 187 -2.70 12.23 -25.56
C ASN A 187 -3.38 10.99 -24.97
N ASP A 188 -3.00 9.80 -25.40
CA ASP A 188 -3.53 8.53 -24.90
C ASP A 188 -2.97 8.14 -23.51
N PHE A 189 -1.92 8.80 -23.04
CA PHE A 189 -1.42 8.56 -21.70
C PHE A 189 -2.42 9.05 -20.64
N SER A 190 -2.73 8.18 -19.70
CA SER A 190 -3.45 8.55 -18.49
C SER A 190 -2.67 9.56 -17.63
N LEU A 191 -3.32 10.22 -16.68
CA LEU A 191 -2.63 11.15 -15.79
C LEU A 191 -1.58 10.44 -14.92
N ILE A 192 -1.83 9.20 -14.52
CA ILE A 192 -0.86 8.39 -13.77
C ILE A 192 0.36 8.06 -14.65
N GLU A 193 0.15 7.63 -15.90
CA GLU A 193 1.24 7.36 -16.85
C GLU A 193 2.06 8.63 -17.10
N ARG A 194 1.41 9.78 -17.33
CA ARG A 194 2.09 11.07 -17.52
C ARG A 194 2.90 11.50 -16.30
N LYS A 195 2.35 11.32 -15.07
CA LYS A 195 3.10 11.64 -13.85
C LYS A 195 4.30 10.74 -13.69
N THR A 196 4.18 9.45 -13.99
CA THR A 196 5.29 8.49 -13.93
C THR A 196 6.38 8.82 -14.95
N LEU A 197 6.03 9.09 -16.22
CA LEU A 197 6.99 9.52 -17.25
C LEU A 197 7.71 10.82 -16.89
N ARG A 198 6.98 11.80 -16.34
CA ARG A 198 7.56 13.04 -15.82
C ARG A 198 8.56 12.77 -14.69
N ALA A 199 8.25 11.86 -13.78
CA ALA A 199 9.12 11.46 -12.67
C ALA A 199 10.43 10.82 -13.16
N LEU A 200 10.34 10.09 -14.27
CA LEU A 200 11.51 9.48 -14.94
C LEU A 200 12.30 10.49 -15.79
N GLY A 201 11.69 11.62 -16.15
CA GLY A 201 12.31 12.63 -17.03
C GLY A 201 12.31 12.24 -18.51
N VAL A 202 11.34 11.43 -18.94
CA VAL A 202 11.25 10.92 -20.32
C VAL A 202 9.85 11.17 -20.89
N ALA A 203 9.74 11.25 -22.21
CA ALA A 203 8.46 11.39 -22.91
C ALA A 203 7.77 10.04 -23.14
N ARG A 204 8.55 8.97 -23.28
CA ARG A 204 8.10 7.59 -23.50
C ARG A 204 9.13 6.63 -22.90
N LEU A 205 8.67 5.43 -22.56
CA LEU A 205 9.53 4.37 -22.05
C LEU A 205 8.98 3.00 -22.47
N PRO A 206 9.65 2.24 -23.35
CA PRO A 206 9.25 0.89 -23.72
C PRO A 206 9.62 -0.09 -22.58
N PHE A 207 8.90 0.01 -21.47
CA PHE A 207 9.14 -0.84 -20.32
C PHE A 207 8.55 -2.25 -20.54
N LYS A 208 9.35 -3.28 -20.25
CA LYS A 208 8.91 -4.68 -20.31
C LYS A 208 9.48 -5.43 -19.11
N PRO A 209 8.62 -6.06 -18.30
CA PRO A 209 9.09 -7.00 -17.28
C PRO A 209 9.92 -8.13 -17.89
N THR A 210 10.97 -8.55 -17.20
CA THR A 210 11.84 -9.66 -17.61
C THR A 210 11.51 -10.97 -16.90
N THR A 211 10.58 -10.94 -15.95
CA THR A 211 10.03 -12.12 -15.26
C THR A 211 8.50 -12.10 -15.29
N GLU A 212 7.89 -13.23 -14.97
CA GLU A 212 6.44 -13.33 -14.87
C GLU A 212 5.88 -12.57 -13.66
N ARG A 213 4.73 -11.93 -13.87
CA ARG A 213 4.00 -11.28 -12.78
C ARG A 213 3.48 -12.33 -11.80
N ARG A 214 3.61 -12.05 -10.51
CA ARG A 214 3.15 -12.96 -9.45
C ARG A 214 2.40 -12.20 -8.38
N ARG A 215 1.28 -12.79 -7.94
CA ARG A 215 0.63 -12.38 -6.70
C ARG A 215 1.37 -13.01 -5.52
N LEU A 216 1.37 -12.32 -4.41
CA LEU A 216 1.96 -12.74 -3.14
C LEU A 216 0.85 -12.89 -2.10
N THR A 217 1.05 -13.77 -1.14
CA THR A 217 0.18 -13.82 0.04
C THR A 217 0.83 -12.99 1.15
N PRO A 218 0.22 -11.89 1.58
CA PRO A 218 0.74 -11.09 2.68
C PRO A 218 0.92 -11.94 3.94
N LYS A 219 2.01 -11.75 4.68
CA LYS A 219 2.28 -12.51 5.91
C LYS A 219 1.16 -12.34 6.95
N THR A 220 0.62 -11.14 7.05
CA THR A 220 -0.51 -10.83 7.94
C THR A 220 -1.76 -11.63 7.56
N ARG A 221 -2.05 -11.77 6.27
CA ARG A 221 -3.18 -12.57 5.78
C ARG A 221 -2.94 -14.05 6.01
N ALA A 222 -1.76 -14.57 5.70
CA ALA A 222 -1.42 -15.97 5.96
C ALA A 222 -1.54 -16.32 7.44
N ALA A 223 -1.10 -15.46 8.35
CA ALA A 223 -1.26 -15.65 9.78
C ALA A 223 -2.74 -15.64 10.20
N LYS A 224 -3.54 -14.72 9.66
CA LYS A 224 -4.98 -14.65 9.92
C LYS A 224 -5.72 -15.88 9.42
N ASP A 225 -5.40 -16.34 8.22
CA ASP A 225 -6.01 -17.55 7.64
C ASP A 225 -5.68 -18.79 8.48
N ALA A 226 -4.43 -18.93 8.94
CA ALA A 226 -4.02 -20.00 9.85
C ALA A 226 -4.76 -19.95 11.21
N MET A 227 -4.93 -18.75 11.77
CA MET A 227 -5.71 -18.56 12.99
C MET A 227 -7.19 -18.96 12.82
N LEU A 228 -7.80 -18.56 11.70
CA LEU A 228 -9.19 -18.92 11.40
C LEU A 228 -9.38 -20.42 11.20
N GLU A 229 -8.42 -21.09 10.57
CA GLU A 229 -8.46 -22.54 10.39
C GLU A 229 -8.33 -23.27 11.74
N GLU A 230 -7.41 -22.83 12.59
CA GLU A 230 -7.28 -23.38 13.95
C GLU A 230 -8.55 -23.17 14.79
N GLU A 231 -9.18 -22.00 14.69
CA GLU A 231 -10.42 -21.71 15.41
C GLU A 231 -11.58 -22.57 14.92
N ARG A 232 -11.71 -22.77 13.61
CA ARG A 232 -12.69 -23.70 13.03
C ARG A 232 -12.47 -25.13 13.52
N ARG A 233 -11.21 -25.57 13.63
CA ARG A 233 -10.88 -26.90 14.16
C ARG A 233 -11.32 -27.04 15.60
N ARG A 234 -11.03 -26.04 16.46
CA ARG A 234 -11.44 -26.02 17.88
C ARG A 234 -12.95 -26.06 18.04
N LEU A 235 -13.67 -25.27 17.24
CA LEU A 235 -15.13 -25.27 17.24
C LEU A 235 -15.68 -26.66 16.90
N ALA A 236 -15.20 -27.30 15.83
CA ALA A 236 -15.65 -28.63 15.43
C ALA A 236 -15.30 -29.72 16.47
N GLU A 237 -14.21 -29.58 17.22
CA GLU A 237 -13.87 -30.47 18.34
C GLU A 237 -14.83 -30.26 19.50
N HIS A 238 -15.16 -29.02 19.83
CA HIS A 238 -16.10 -28.68 20.90
C HIS A 238 -17.51 -29.21 20.59
N GLU A 239 -18.01 -28.99 19.38
CA GLU A 239 -19.31 -29.51 18.93
C GLU A 239 -19.38 -31.04 19.02
N ARG A 240 -18.34 -31.75 18.61
CA ARG A 240 -18.23 -33.21 18.72
C ARG A 240 -18.25 -33.66 20.18
N ALA A 241 -17.54 -32.99 21.05
CA ALA A 241 -17.53 -33.29 22.49
C ALA A 241 -18.91 -33.08 23.14
N GLN A 242 -19.60 -31.98 22.76
CA GLN A 242 -20.97 -31.74 23.24
C GLN A 242 -21.94 -32.83 22.76
N MET A 243 -21.90 -33.19 21.48
CA MET A 243 -22.77 -34.26 20.96
C MET A 243 -22.50 -35.60 21.66
N SER A 244 -21.24 -35.93 21.90
CA SER A 244 -20.86 -37.15 22.64
C SER A 244 -21.36 -37.14 24.07
N ALA A 245 -21.27 -35.99 24.76
CA ALA A 245 -21.79 -35.85 26.14
C ALA A 245 -23.32 -35.97 26.19
N LEU A 246 -24.03 -35.38 25.23
CA LEU A 246 -25.48 -35.49 25.11
C LEU A 246 -25.91 -36.93 24.84
N ALA A 247 -25.23 -37.66 23.96
CA ALA A 247 -25.49 -39.06 23.66
C ALA A 247 -25.24 -39.95 24.89
N ALA A 248 -24.19 -39.68 25.66
CA ALA A 248 -23.91 -40.43 26.91
C ALA A 248 -24.91 -40.14 28.02
N ALA A 249 -25.52 -38.95 28.08
CA ALA A 249 -26.53 -38.59 29.05
C ALA A 249 -27.93 -39.14 28.70
N ALA A 250 -28.15 -39.56 27.46
CA ALA A 250 -29.42 -40.13 26.99
C ALA A 250 -29.45 -41.68 27.00
N ALA A 251 -28.32 -42.32 27.28
CA ALA A 251 -28.16 -43.77 27.41
C ALA A 251 -28.21 -44.23 28.88
#